data_f703ee4673ffcc9e13d579ed13384e30
#
_entry.id   f703ee4673ffcc9e13d579ed13384e30
#
_cell.length_a   1.000
_cell.length_b   1.000
_cell.length_c   1.000
_cell.angle_alpha   90.00
_cell.angle_beta   90.00
_cell.angle_gamma   90.00
#
_symmetry.space_group_name_H-M   'P 1'
#
loop_
_entity.id
_entity.type
_entity.pdbx_description
1 polymer ?
#
loop_
_entity_poly.entity_id
_entity_poly.type
_entity_poly.pdbx_seq_one_letter_code
_entity_poly.pdbx_strand_id
1 'polypeptide(L)' 'MNNKPNEWEQNIIDNAVEYSIMEWRPLDKSTKTIVKTYNEAKSLYDKTSKNHKATFVYAINEAGRYANMNHLEDFKKRDN' A
#
# COMPACT_ATOMS: atom_id res chain seq x y z
N MET A 1 19.70 8.87 -2.69
CA MET A 1 19.30 7.59 -2.11
C MET A 1 18.20 6.94 -2.92
N ASN A 2 18.34 5.69 -3.17
CA ASN A 2 17.48 4.96 -4.09
C ASN A 2 16.26 4.38 -3.38
N ASN A 3 15.07 4.82 -3.76
CA ASN A 3 13.83 4.33 -3.17
C ASN A 3 13.21 3.20 -3.99
N LYS A 4 13.98 2.63 -4.90
CA LYS A 4 13.49 1.53 -5.72
C LYS A 4 13.46 0.24 -4.92
N PRO A 5 12.44 -0.60 -5.09
CA PRO A 5 12.39 -1.88 -4.43
C PRO A 5 13.45 -2.82 -4.99
N ASN A 6 13.75 -3.86 -4.22
CA ASN A 6 14.59 -4.96 -4.68
C ASN A 6 13.85 -5.72 -5.78
N GLU A 7 14.60 -6.53 -6.54
CA GLU A 7 13.97 -7.35 -7.58
C GLU A 7 12.86 -8.24 -7.04
N TRP A 8 13.05 -8.84 -5.88
CA TRP A 8 12.04 -9.72 -5.31
C TRP A 8 10.79 -8.92 -4.87
N GLU A 9 10.97 -7.71 -4.37
CA GLU A 9 9.84 -6.84 -4.03
C GLU A 9 9.08 -6.42 -5.26
N GLN A 10 9.79 -6.03 -6.31
CA GLN A 10 9.16 -5.67 -7.57
C GLN A 10 8.41 -6.86 -8.18
N ASN A 11 8.96 -8.05 -8.03
CA ASN A 11 8.30 -9.26 -8.51
C ASN A 11 6.97 -9.49 -7.77
N ILE A 12 6.96 -9.26 -6.45
CA ILE A 12 5.73 -9.37 -5.66
C ILE A 12 4.69 -8.36 -6.14
N ILE A 13 5.12 -7.13 -6.39
CA ILE A 13 4.21 -6.07 -6.88
C ILE A 13 3.65 -6.44 -8.24
N ASP A 14 4.51 -6.90 -9.14
CA ASP A 14 4.10 -7.26 -10.51
C ASP A 14 3.16 -8.45 -10.56
N ASN A 15 3.23 -9.33 -9.57
CA ASN A 15 2.43 -10.54 -9.51
C ASN A 15 1.41 -10.50 -8.37
N ALA A 16 1.04 -9.32 -7.92
CA ALA A 16 0.10 -9.16 -6.82
C ALA A 16 -1.27 -9.70 -7.19
N VAL A 17 -1.88 -10.43 -6.27
CA VAL A 17 -3.24 -10.95 -6.42
C VAL A 17 -4.22 -10.21 -5.51
N GLU A 18 -3.68 -9.49 -4.53
CA GLU A 18 -4.48 -8.63 -3.67
C GLU A 18 -3.59 -7.56 -3.05
N TYR A 19 -4.21 -6.58 -2.40
CA TYR A 19 -3.53 -5.44 -1.82
C TYR A 19 -4.07 -5.17 -0.45
N SER A 20 -3.19 -4.74 0.47
CA SER A 20 -3.57 -4.39 1.82
C SER A 20 -3.37 -2.89 2.02
N ILE A 21 -4.39 -2.22 2.49
CA ILE A 21 -4.32 -0.81 2.85
C ILE A 21 -4.45 -0.71 4.36
N MET A 22 -3.39 -0.27 5.02
CA MET A 22 -3.35 -0.17 6.47
C MET A 22 -3.34 1.29 6.90
N GLU A 23 -4.29 1.65 7.75
CA GLU A 23 -4.38 2.99 8.32
C GLU A 23 -3.87 2.92 9.75
N TRP A 24 -2.78 3.60 10.03
CA TRP A 24 -2.21 3.65 11.36
C TRP A 24 -2.79 4.84 12.13
N ARG A 25 -3.27 4.56 13.35
CA ARG A 25 -3.82 5.58 14.24
C ARG A 25 -3.17 5.45 15.61
N PRO A 26 -2.53 6.52 16.10
CA PRO A 26 -1.80 6.42 17.37
C PRO A 26 -2.68 6.19 18.61
N LEU A 27 -3.91 6.70 18.60
CA LEU A 27 -4.81 6.60 19.75
C LEU A 27 -5.94 5.60 19.56
N ASP A 28 -6.05 5.04 18.35
CA ASP A 28 -7.08 4.09 17.99
C ASP A 28 -6.47 2.83 17.43
N LYS A 29 -7.30 1.82 17.24
CA LYS A 29 -6.86 0.61 16.58
C LYS A 29 -6.56 0.89 15.12
N SER A 30 -5.40 0.44 14.67
CA SER A 30 -5.09 0.49 13.25
C SER A 30 -6.05 -0.43 12.50
N THR A 31 -6.44 -0.01 11.31
CA THR A 31 -7.32 -0.80 10.46
C THR A 31 -6.57 -1.31 9.25
N LYS A 32 -6.98 -2.48 8.76
CA LYS A 32 -6.40 -3.11 7.59
C LYS A 32 -7.53 -3.55 6.68
N THR A 33 -7.46 -3.15 5.42
CA THR A 33 -8.46 -3.51 4.42
C THR A 33 -7.78 -4.21 3.27
N ILE A 34 -8.33 -5.33 2.83
CA ILE A 34 -7.81 -6.10 1.69
C ILE A 34 -8.72 -5.84 0.49
N VAL A 35 -8.11 -5.50 -0.64
CA VAL A 35 -8.81 -5.32 -1.90
C VAL A 35 -8.14 -6.19 -2.97
N LYS A 36 -8.85 -6.47 -4.05
CA LYS A 36 -8.39 -7.42 -5.06
C LYS A 36 -7.79 -6.81 -6.31
N THR A 37 -8.01 -5.52 -6.55
CA THR A 37 -7.49 -4.87 -7.75
C THR A 37 -6.66 -3.65 -7.39
N TYR A 38 -5.75 -3.30 -8.30
CA TYR A 38 -4.93 -2.11 -8.17
C TYR A 38 -5.78 -0.84 -8.09
N ASN A 39 -6.81 -0.75 -8.93
CA ASN A 39 -7.69 0.42 -8.93
C ASN A 39 -8.43 0.59 -7.62
N GLU A 40 -8.88 -0.51 -7.03
CA GLU A 40 -9.51 -0.47 -5.71
C GLU A 40 -8.53 0.01 -4.65
N ALA A 41 -7.29 -0.48 -4.71
CA ALA A 41 -6.25 -0.07 -3.77
C ALA A 41 -5.98 1.42 -3.88
N LYS A 42 -5.86 1.92 -5.10
CA LYS A 42 -5.62 3.34 -5.35
C LYS A 42 -6.76 4.21 -4.85
N SER A 43 -8.00 3.82 -5.15
CA SER A 43 -9.18 4.56 -4.70
C SER A 43 -9.28 4.61 -3.19
N LEU A 44 -9.04 3.48 -2.55
CA LEU A 44 -9.09 3.42 -1.09
C LEU A 44 -7.96 4.22 -0.46
N TYR A 45 -6.76 4.16 -1.03
CA TYR A 45 -5.64 4.94 -0.54
C TYR A 45 -5.91 6.44 -0.64
N ASP A 46 -6.44 6.90 -1.78
CA ASP A 46 -6.77 8.31 -1.97
C ASP A 46 -7.80 8.79 -0.97
N LYS A 47 -8.77 7.95 -0.67
CA LYS A 47 -9.83 8.27 0.28
C LYS A 47 -9.30 8.31 1.73
N THR A 48 -8.52 7.32 2.12
CA THR A 48 -8.06 7.19 3.50
C THR A 48 -6.89 8.11 3.82
N SER A 49 -5.99 8.32 2.87
CA SER A 49 -4.81 9.16 3.11
C SER A 49 -5.15 10.63 3.34
N LYS A 50 -6.32 11.07 2.93
CA LYS A 50 -6.79 12.44 3.22
C LYS A 50 -7.11 12.63 4.69
N ASN A 51 -7.52 11.58 5.36
CA ASN A 51 -7.97 11.63 6.75
C ASN A 51 -6.92 11.16 7.75
N HIS A 52 -5.90 10.44 7.28
CA HIS A 52 -4.92 9.82 8.15
C HIS A 52 -3.51 10.15 7.69
N LYS A 53 -2.64 10.41 8.65
CA LYS A 53 -1.25 10.78 8.36
C LYS A 53 -0.40 9.60 7.94
N ALA A 54 -0.79 8.39 8.31
CA ALA A 54 -0.01 7.20 7.99
C ALA A 54 -0.92 6.15 7.36
N THR A 55 -0.81 6.00 6.06
CA THR A 55 -1.52 4.99 5.29
C THR A 55 -0.49 4.19 4.49
N PHE A 56 -0.44 2.90 4.73
CA PHE A 56 0.53 2.01 4.10
C PHE A 56 -0.16 1.07 3.14
N VAL A 57 0.43 0.90 1.96
CA VAL A 57 -0.10 0.00 0.94
C VAL A 57 0.90 -1.11 0.68
N TYR A 58 0.42 -2.33 0.67
CA TYR A 58 1.24 -3.51 0.40
C TYR A 58 0.61 -4.33 -0.72
N ALA A 59 1.45 -4.77 -1.65
CA ALA A 59 1.05 -5.78 -2.62
C ALA A 59 1.25 -7.15 -1.99
N ILE A 60 0.35 -8.07 -2.26
CA ILE A 60 0.41 -9.44 -1.73
C ILE A 60 0.35 -10.39 -2.91
N ASN A 61 1.33 -11.28 -3.02
CA ASN A 61 1.36 -12.25 -4.10
C ASN A 61 0.64 -13.54 -3.70
N GLU A 62 0.58 -14.48 -4.63
CA GLU A 62 -0.12 -15.75 -4.43
C GLU A 62 0.45 -16.57 -3.28
N ALA A 63 1.75 -16.43 -3.01
CA ALA A 63 2.41 -17.11 -1.91
C ALA A 63 2.19 -16.44 -0.55
N GLY A 64 1.44 -15.33 -0.52
CA GLY A 64 1.17 -14.59 0.71
C GLY A 64 2.29 -13.67 1.16
N ARG A 65 3.23 -13.37 0.29
CA ARG A 65 4.32 -12.44 0.60
C ARG A 65 3.91 -11.03 0.26
N TYR A 66 4.39 -10.05 1.03
CA TYR A 66 4.04 -8.66 0.80
C TYR A 66 5.23 -7.81 0.40
N ALA A 67 4.93 -6.74 -0.34
CA ALA A 67 5.92 -5.71 -0.63
C ALA A 67 5.24 -4.35 -0.48
N ASN A 68 5.91 -3.43 0.20
CA ASN A 68 5.38 -2.08 0.38
C ASN A 68 5.35 -1.34 -0.96
N MET A 69 4.28 -0.59 -1.20
CA MET A 69 4.07 0.15 -2.45
C MET A 69 4.11 1.67 -2.28
N ASN A 70 4.41 2.17 -1.10
CA ASN A 70 4.35 3.62 -0.85
C ASN A 70 5.43 4.42 -1.59
N HIS A 71 6.41 3.75 -2.18
CA HIS A 71 7.40 4.41 -3.05
C HIS A 71 6.84 4.72 -4.44
N LEU A 72 5.75 4.08 -4.84
CA LEU A 72 5.11 4.32 -6.13
C LEU A 72 4.36 5.64 -6.13
N GLU A 73 4.33 6.30 -7.29
CA GLU A 73 3.70 7.61 -7.43
C GLU A 73 2.24 7.63 -6.97
N ASP A 74 1.50 6.56 -7.26
CA ASP A 74 0.08 6.48 -6.90
C ASP A 74 -0.16 6.35 -5.40
N PHE A 75 0.86 5.96 -4.63
CA PHE A 75 0.74 5.72 -3.19
C PHE A 75 1.71 6.54 -2.37
N LYS A 76 2.32 7.52 -2.98
CA LYS A 76 3.20 8.44 -2.27
C LYS A 76 2.38 9.38 -1.39
N LYS A 77 2.90 9.60 -0.19
CA LYS A 77 2.32 10.61 0.67
C LYS A 77 2.45 11.98 0.01
N ARG A 78 1.34 12.69 -0.09
CA ARG A 78 1.33 14.02 -0.65
C ARG A 78 1.39 15.04 0.47
N ASP A 79 2.34 15.95 0.35
CA ASP A 79 2.42 17.10 1.25
C ASP A 79 1.54 18.22 0.68
N ASN A 80 0.59 18.60 1.44
CA ASN A 80 -0.24 19.76 1.11
C ASN A 80 0.03 20.86 2.09
#